data_d2fc502c60ad704c4da9e0921cb415fa
#
_entry.id   d2fc502c60ad704c4da9e0921cb415fa
#
_cell.length_a   1.000
_cell.length_b   1.000
_cell.length_c   1.000
_cell.angle_alpha   90.00
_cell.angle_beta   90.00
_cell.angle_gamma   90.00
#
_symmetry.space_group_name_H-M   'P 1'
#
loop_
_entity.id
_entity.type
_entity.pdbx_description
1 polymer ?
#
loop_
_entity_poly.entity_id
_entity_poly.type
_entity_poly.pdbx_seq_one_letter_code
_entity_poly.pdbx_strand_id
1 'polypeptide(L)'
;MSPSVLRACVAALTVTATIPSVAAAQTIGPVQTAVDTNPGKVSLVASYEFTNAYMFRGLRQDDTRVIMFPFAEARIDLYDDDEGLTNVALRIGSWNSLNTGVSGSAGPSGKLWYESRFYSAVDFTLGPGIIVGGGYTAYPSPNNSFSTVKELFFRASADERNTYGGLALRPHALLAMEFDTEPAVGQADGGLGAGTYLELGVAPGVNESGFAVAFPVRVGLSLDDYYELAGVDHNFGYLSLGAIASLPLARTTTYGAWDVHGGVEFQSLGDTPEAFNGGDQSKVIGTIGIGFSY
;
A
#
# COMPACT_ATOMS: atom_id res chain seq x y z
N MET A 1 49.11 12.32 -34.18
CA MET A 1 48.20 11.18 -33.96
C MET A 1 47.57 11.35 -32.58
N SER A 2 46.34 11.79 -32.52
CA SER A 2 45.62 12.07 -31.30
C SER A 2 44.77 10.82 -30.88
N PRO A 3 44.77 10.39 -29.61
CA PRO A 3 43.94 9.32 -29.20
C PRO A 3 42.53 9.88 -28.87
N SER A 4 41.55 9.41 -29.62
CA SER A 4 40.15 9.63 -29.41
C SER A 4 39.68 9.02 -28.08
N VAL A 5 39.24 9.90 -27.16
CA VAL A 5 38.62 9.56 -25.90
C VAL A 5 37.21 9.06 -26.19
N LEU A 6 37.02 7.76 -26.04
CA LEU A 6 35.69 7.12 -26.03
C LEU A 6 34.95 7.50 -24.73
N ARG A 7 34.07 8.51 -24.80
CA ARG A 7 33.17 8.83 -23.72
C ARG A 7 32.01 7.82 -23.76
N ALA A 8 32.08 6.84 -22.90
CA ALA A 8 30.94 6.03 -22.58
C ALA A 8 29.94 6.90 -21.79
N CYS A 9 28.80 7.24 -22.41
CA CYS A 9 27.66 7.78 -21.70
C CYS A 9 27.07 6.63 -20.88
N VAL A 10 27.38 6.62 -19.59
CA VAL A 10 26.58 5.85 -18.61
C VAL A 10 25.29 6.65 -18.39
N ALA A 11 24.24 6.27 -19.07
CA ALA A 11 22.90 6.75 -18.75
C ALA A 11 22.54 6.14 -17.39
N ALA A 12 22.57 6.93 -16.35
CA ALA A 12 22.02 6.57 -15.06
C ALA A 12 20.50 6.43 -15.22
N LEU A 13 20.01 5.20 -15.26
CA LEU A 13 18.58 4.91 -15.18
C LEU A 13 18.14 5.21 -13.75
N THR A 14 17.53 6.37 -13.54
CA THR A 14 16.82 6.68 -12.29
C THR A 14 15.50 5.94 -12.29
N VAL A 15 15.46 4.86 -11.55
CA VAL A 15 14.24 4.09 -11.31
C VAL A 15 13.54 4.69 -10.09
N THR A 16 12.47 5.44 -10.29
CA THR A 16 11.62 5.92 -9.19
C THR A 16 10.58 4.87 -8.87
N ALA A 17 10.83 4.06 -7.84
CA ALA A 17 9.82 3.16 -7.29
C ALA A 17 8.85 3.97 -6.45
N THR A 18 7.67 4.28 -7.00
CA THR A 18 6.57 4.81 -6.20
C THR A 18 5.88 3.65 -5.49
N ILE A 19 6.06 3.54 -4.18
CA ILE A 19 5.27 2.62 -3.36
C ILE A 19 3.86 3.22 -3.31
N PRO A 20 2.80 2.55 -3.77
CA PRO A 20 1.43 3.00 -3.56
C PRO A 20 1.10 2.85 -2.07
N SER A 21 1.19 3.94 -1.32
CA SER A 21 1.29 3.91 0.14
C SER A 21 -0.04 4.04 0.88
N VAL A 22 -1.16 4.19 0.21
CA VAL A 22 -2.45 4.40 0.89
C VAL A 22 -3.36 3.18 0.85
N ALA A 23 -3.28 2.38 -0.21
CA ALA A 23 -3.95 1.08 -0.26
C ALA A 23 -3.13 -0.03 0.42
N ALA A 24 -1.86 0.25 0.72
CA ALA A 24 -0.86 -0.74 1.10
C ALA A 24 -0.91 -1.16 2.57
N ALA A 25 -1.91 -0.76 3.36
CA ALA A 25 -2.06 -1.35 4.69
C ALA A 25 -2.27 -2.87 4.63
N GLN A 26 -2.41 -3.45 3.41
CA GLN A 26 -2.62 -4.89 3.26
C GLN A 26 -2.24 -5.49 1.92
N THR A 27 -2.02 -4.70 0.89
CA THR A 27 -1.40 -5.21 -0.31
C THR A 27 0.07 -4.86 -0.26
N ILE A 28 0.87 -5.89 -0.29
CA ILE A 28 2.28 -5.78 -0.64
C ILE A 28 2.27 -5.30 -2.09
N GLY A 29 2.18 -3.98 -2.29
CA GLY A 29 2.15 -3.41 -3.64
C GLY A 29 3.39 -3.87 -4.41
N PRO A 30 3.28 -4.08 -5.72
CA PRO A 30 4.40 -4.53 -6.53
C PRO A 30 5.61 -3.62 -6.30
N VAL A 31 6.77 -4.20 -6.07
CA VAL A 31 8.04 -3.48 -6.15
C VAL A 31 8.22 -3.15 -7.62
N GLN A 32 7.69 -2.00 -8.03
CA GLN A 32 7.74 -1.62 -9.43
C GLN A 32 9.17 -1.31 -9.85
N THR A 33 9.65 -2.10 -10.78
CA THR A 33 10.81 -1.73 -11.59
C THR A 33 10.31 -0.73 -12.65
N ALA A 34 10.06 0.51 -12.25
CA ALA A 34 9.58 1.51 -13.18
C ALA A 34 10.69 1.85 -14.20
N VAL A 35 10.56 1.32 -15.37
CA VAL A 35 11.08 2.01 -16.55
C VAL A 35 10.07 3.13 -16.79
N ASP A 36 10.52 4.38 -16.80
CA ASP A 36 9.68 5.50 -17.20
C ASP A 36 9.26 5.26 -18.65
N THR A 37 8.07 4.71 -18.83
CA THR A 37 7.50 4.42 -20.15
C THR A 37 6.69 5.58 -20.66
N ASN A 38 6.46 6.59 -19.82
CA ASN A 38 5.62 7.74 -20.12
C ASN A 38 6.32 9.05 -19.75
N PRO A 39 6.86 9.80 -20.73
CA PRO A 39 7.46 11.11 -20.49
C PRO A 39 6.40 12.21 -20.22
N GLY A 40 5.12 11.85 -20.12
CA GLY A 40 4.02 12.77 -19.81
C GLY A 40 3.92 13.05 -18.32
N LYS A 41 3.02 13.97 -17.97
CA LYS A 41 2.73 14.35 -16.58
C LYS A 41 1.71 13.42 -15.90
N VAL A 42 1.18 12.43 -16.59
CA VAL A 42 0.18 11.49 -16.08
C VAL A 42 0.75 10.09 -16.15
N SER A 43 0.90 9.44 -15.02
CA SER A 43 1.27 8.02 -14.95
C SER A 43 0.12 7.21 -14.37
N LEU A 44 0.05 5.93 -14.77
CA LEU A 44 -0.98 5.00 -14.34
C LEU A 44 -0.32 3.76 -13.74
N VAL A 45 -0.89 3.30 -12.65
CA VAL A 45 -0.51 2.03 -12.01
C VAL A 45 -1.76 1.21 -11.80
N ALA A 46 -1.71 -0.08 -12.09
CA ALA A 46 -2.80 -1.01 -11.80
C ALA A 46 -2.24 -2.35 -11.33
N SER A 47 -2.99 -3.06 -10.50
CA SER A 47 -2.69 -4.44 -10.15
C SER A 47 -3.96 -5.27 -10.00
N TYR A 48 -3.78 -6.58 -10.08
CA TYR A 48 -4.79 -7.55 -9.73
C TYR A 48 -4.13 -8.67 -8.94
N GLU A 49 -4.52 -8.82 -7.69
CA GLU A 49 -3.89 -9.73 -6.75
C GLU A 49 -4.89 -10.77 -6.23
N PHE A 50 -4.37 -11.96 -5.90
CA PHE A 50 -5.07 -13.03 -5.19
C PHE A 50 -4.37 -13.26 -3.85
N THR A 51 -5.16 -13.44 -2.79
CA THR A 51 -4.65 -13.70 -1.45
C THR A 51 -5.47 -14.77 -0.75
N ASN A 52 -4.85 -15.42 0.24
CA ASN A 52 -5.54 -16.39 1.10
C ASN A 52 -6.23 -15.74 2.32
N ALA A 53 -5.92 -14.49 2.62
CA ALA A 53 -6.56 -13.76 3.72
C ALA A 53 -6.56 -12.24 3.43
N TYR A 54 -7.65 -11.59 3.80
CA TYR A 54 -7.76 -10.15 3.85
C TYR A 54 -7.69 -9.70 5.32
N MET A 55 -6.58 -9.08 5.66
CA MET A 55 -6.34 -8.49 6.98
C MET A 55 -6.26 -6.97 6.84
N PHE A 56 -7.11 -6.19 7.45
CA PHE A 56 -7.05 -4.74 7.47
C PHE A 56 -6.51 -4.25 8.81
N ARG A 57 -5.30 -3.70 8.83
CA ARG A 57 -4.66 -3.18 10.05
C ARG A 57 -4.69 -4.19 11.22
N GLY A 58 -4.37 -5.47 10.93
CA GLY A 58 -4.39 -6.55 11.89
C GLY A 58 -5.75 -7.23 12.08
N LEU A 59 -6.83 -6.72 11.50
CA LEU A 59 -8.18 -7.26 11.63
C LEU A 59 -8.58 -8.09 10.42
N ARG A 60 -9.01 -9.31 10.68
CA ARG A 60 -9.44 -10.23 9.64
C ARG A 60 -10.80 -9.83 9.08
N GLN A 61 -10.82 -9.49 7.79
CA GLN A 61 -12.04 -9.22 7.04
C GLN A 61 -12.58 -10.49 6.38
N ASP A 62 -11.70 -11.32 5.80
CA ASP A 62 -12.00 -12.64 5.27
C ASP A 62 -10.72 -13.48 5.18
N ASP A 63 -10.79 -14.78 5.42
CA ASP A 63 -9.73 -15.74 5.19
C ASP A 63 -10.28 -17.04 4.61
N THR A 64 -11.46 -16.94 4.00
CA THR A 64 -12.18 -18.07 3.44
C THR A 64 -12.26 -17.95 1.92
N ARG A 65 -12.02 -19.05 1.21
CA ARG A 65 -12.10 -19.14 -0.25
C ARG A 65 -11.17 -18.19 -0.99
N VAL A 66 -11.62 -17.64 -2.12
CA VAL A 66 -10.80 -16.77 -3.00
C VAL A 66 -11.09 -15.31 -2.69
N ILE A 67 -10.02 -14.57 -2.47
CA ILE A 67 -10.02 -13.13 -2.23
C ILE A 67 -9.17 -12.47 -3.32
N MET A 68 -9.69 -11.41 -3.92
CA MET A 68 -9.08 -10.72 -5.05
C MET A 68 -9.05 -9.22 -4.80
N PHE A 69 -7.93 -8.58 -5.16
CA PHE A 69 -7.71 -7.15 -4.97
C PHE A 69 -7.41 -6.44 -6.29
N PRO A 70 -8.44 -5.98 -7.04
CA PRO A 70 -8.23 -5.05 -8.14
C PRO A 70 -7.82 -3.66 -7.60
N PHE A 71 -6.78 -3.09 -8.18
CA PHE A 71 -6.26 -1.76 -7.84
C PHE A 71 -5.97 -0.95 -9.11
N ALA A 72 -6.20 0.36 -9.04
CA ALA A 72 -5.75 1.31 -10.06
C ALA A 72 -5.52 2.69 -9.43
N GLU A 73 -4.47 3.37 -9.88
CA GLU A 73 -4.14 4.73 -9.48
C GLU A 73 -3.64 5.54 -10.68
N ALA A 74 -4.08 6.78 -10.77
CA ALA A 74 -3.51 7.81 -11.62
C ALA A 74 -2.71 8.79 -10.77
N ARG A 75 -1.50 9.10 -11.21
CA ARG A 75 -0.65 10.16 -10.66
C ARG A 75 -0.50 11.26 -11.71
N ILE A 76 -0.71 12.50 -11.31
CA ILE A 76 -0.61 13.69 -12.16
C ILE A 76 0.45 14.60 -11.55
N ASP A 77 1.57 14.78 -12.25
CA ASP A 77 2.63 15.70 -11.82
C ASP A 77 2.20 17.14 -12.12
N LEU A 78 2.03 17.91 -11.05
CA LEU A 78 1.57 19.31 -11.10
C LEU A 78 2.73 20.29 -11.18
N TYR A 79 3.87 19.90 -10.62
CA TYR A 79 5.08 20.73 -10.52
C TYR A 79 6.31 19.82 -10.53
N ASP A 80 7.37 20.24 -11.22
CA ASP A 80 8.70 19.60 -11.24
C ASP A 80 9.78 20.66 -11.20
N ASP A 81 10.82 20.44 -10.36
CA ASP A 81 12.02 21.27 -10.26
C ASP A 81 13.22 20.38 -9.86
N ASP A 82 14.43 20.89 -10.03
CA ASP A 82 15.67 20.16 -9.73
C ASP A 82 16.13 20.33 -8.28
N GLU A 83 15.65 21.35 -7.55
CA GLU A 83 16.12 21.70 -6.20
C GLU A 83 14.97 21.94 -5.21
N GLY A 84 15.22 21.60 -3.95
CA GLY A 84 14.32 21.87 -2.85
C GLY A 84 13.03 21.05 -2.90
N LEU A 85 11.93 21.64 -3.30
CA LEU A 85 10.68 20.97 -3.63
C LEU A 85 10.79 20.49 -5.08
N THR A 86 11.10 19.21 -5.26
CA THR A 86 11.42 18.68 -6.60
C THR A 86 10.21 18.21 -7.38
N ASN A 87 9.10 17.86 -6.70
CA ASN A 87 7.87 17.49 -7.39
C ASN A 87 6.64 17.72 -6.50
N VAL A 88 5.53 18.08 -7.13
CA VAL A 88 4.19 18.04 -6.52
C VAL A 88 3.29 17.19 -7.40
N ALA A 89 2.65 16.18 -6.84
CA ALA A 89 1.77 15.30 -7.58
C ALA A 89 0.41 15.13 -6.91
N LEU A 90 -0.64 15.11 -7.74
CA LEU A 90 -1.98 14.65 -7.36
C LEU A 90 -2.09 13.16 -7.65
N ARG A 91 -2.59 12.39 -6.69
CA ARG A 91 -2.93 10.97 -6.86
C ARG A 91 -4.41 10.76 -6.66
N ILE A 92 -5.01 9.94 -7.51
CA ILE A 92 -6.41 9.52 -7.41
C ILE A 92 -6.42 8.03 -7.68
N GLY A 93 -6.98 7.25 -6.77
CA GLY A 93 -6.96 5.81 -6.89
C GLY A 93 -8.18 5.12 -6.31
N SER A 94 -8.29 3.85 -6.68
CA SER A 94 -9.27 2.92 -6.14
C SER A 94 -8.62 1.57 -5.90
N TRP A 95 -8.86 1.02 -4.72
CA TRP A 95 -8.55 -0.36 -4.37
C TRP A 95 -9.85 -1.07 -3.99
N ASN A 96 -9.96 -2.36 -4.32
CA ASN A 96 -11.19 -3.10 -4.11
C ASN A 96 -10.90 -4.48 -3.53
N SER A 97 -11.85 -5.01 -2.73
CA SER A 97 -11.85 -6.38 -2.26
C SER A 97 -13.08 -7.12 -2.80
N LEU A 98 -12.80 -8.17 -3.56
CA LEU A 98 -13.79 -9.07 -4.14
C LEU A 98 -13.63 -10.44 -3.47
N ASN A 99 -14.58 -10.78 -2.58
CA ASN A 99 -14.47 -11.95 -1.70
C ASN A 99 -15.53 -12.99 -2.06
N THR A 100 -15.11 -14.23 -2.32
CA THR A 100 -16.05 -15.35 -2.55
C THR A 100 -16.42 -16.06 -1.25
N GLY A 101 -15.79 -15.68 -0.14
CA GLY A 101 -15.96 -16.21 1.20
C GLY A 101 -17.08 -15.54 2.00
N VAL A 102 -16.94 -15.60 3.33
CA VAL A 102 -17.99 -15.20 4.30
C VAL A 102 -18.28 -13.71 4.32
N SER A 103 -17.34 -12.86 3.96
CA SER A 103 -17.55 -11.41 3.85
C SER A 103 -18.11 -10.99 2.48
N GLY A 104 -18.10 -11.87 1.49
CA GLY A 104 -18.53 -11.62 0.13
C GLY A 104 -19.70 -12.50 -0.30
N SER A 105 -19.53 -13.24 -1.42
CA SER A 105 -20.63 -14.00 -2.05
C SER A 105 -21.16 -15.15 -1.21
N ALA A 106 -20.42 -15.66 -0.23
CA ALA A 106 -20.91 -16.64 0.73
C ALA A 106 -21.48 -16.00 2.02
N GLY A 107 -21.38 -14.68 2.13
CA GLY A 107 -21.89 -13.94 3.29
C GLY A 107 -23.38 -13.58 3.20
N PRO A 108 -23.91 -12.85 4.20
CA PRO A 108 -25.33 -12.51 4.30
C PRO A 108 -25.88 -11.73 3.10
N SER A 109 -25.05 -10.91 2.45
CA SER A 109 -25.46 -10.13 1.28
C SER A 109 -25.43 -10.93 -0.04
N GLY A 110 -24.70 -12.05 -0.09
CA GLY A 110 -24.51 -12.86 -1.29
C GLY A 110 -23.83 -12.13 -2.47
N LYS A 111 -23.14 -11.04 -2.22
CA LYS A 111 -22.49 -10.19 -3.25
C LYS A 111 -20.98 -10.20 -3.07
N LEU A 112 -20.26 -10.42 -4.16
CA LEU A 112 -18.80 -10.56 -4.21
C LEU A 112 -18.04 -9.32 -3.72
N TRP A 113 -18.51 -8.13 -4.06
CA TRP A 113 -17.81 -6.86 -3.83
C TRP A 113 -18.00 -6.39 -2.38
N TYR A 114 -17.04 -6.76 -1.53
CA TYR A 114 -17.07 -6.50 -0.08
C TYR A 114 -16.71 -5.06 0.25
N GLU A 115 -15.61 -4.56 -0.30
CA GLU A 115 -15.09 -3.23 0.01
C GLU A 115 -14.56 -2.54 -1.24
N SER A 116 -14.70 -1.22 -1.27
CA SER A 116 -13.99 -0.35 -2.20
C SER A 116 -13.34 0.78 -1.43
N ARG A 117 -12.14 1.19 -1.84
CA ARG A 117 -11.46 2.38 -1.31
C ARG A 117 -11.27 3.35 -2.44
N PHE A 118 -11.79 4.55 -2.26
CA PHE A 118 -11.54 5.66 -3.15
C PHE A 118 -10.72 6.69 -2.40
N TYR A 119 -9.60 7.09 -2.96
CA TYR A 119 -8.75 8.07 -2.33
C TYR A 119 -8.24 9.12 -3.30
N SER A 120 -7.91 10.28 -2.75
CA SER A 120 -7.13 11.32 -3.40
C SER A 120 -6.07 11.86 -2.44
N ALA A 121 -4.90 12.19 -2.96
CA ALA A 121 -3.77 12.67 -2.17
C ALA A 121 -2.95 13.69 -2.96
N VAL A 122 -2.32 14.60 -2.24
CA VAL A 122 -1.28 15.47 -2.78
C VAL A 122 0.04 15.11 -2.10
N ASP A 123 1.05 14.85 -2.91
CA ASP A 123 2.41 14.53 -2.48
C ASP A 123 3.37 15.64 -2.87
N PHE A 124 4.30 15.89 -1.97
CA PHE A 124 5.40 16.82 -2.12
C PHE A 124 6.71 16.03 -2.00
N THR A 125 7.50 15.98 -3.06
CA THR A 125 8.83 15.36 -3.03
C THR A 125 9.87 16.43 -2.72
N LEU A 126 10.62 16.21 -1.65
CA LEU A 126 11.64 17.13 -1.14
C LEU A 126 13.03 16.54 -1.35
N GLY A 127 13.93 17.32 -1.93
CA GLY A 127 15.34 16.96 -2.09
C GLY A 127 15.55 15.54 -2.67
N PRO A 128 16.46 14.75 -2.08
CA PRO A 128 16.83 13.44 -2.63
C PRO A 128 15.82 12.33 -2.27
N GLY A 129 14.51 12.54 -2.53
CA GLY A 129 13.52 11.47 -2.43
C GLY A 129 12.80 11.31 -1.09
N ILE A 130 12.68 12.39 -0.32
CA ILE A 130 11.75 12.45 0.81
C ILE A 130 10.39 12.87 0.27
N ILE A 131 9.36 12.06 0.52
CA ILE A 131 7.99 12.33 0.10
C ILE A 131 7.16 12.57 1.35
N VAL A 132 6.47 13.71 1.40
CA VAL A 132 5.43 13.99 2.41
C VAL A 132 4.14 14.28 1.68
N GLY A 133 3.02 13.85 2.23
CA GLY A 133 1.74 14.07 1.58
C GLY A 133 0.58 13.87 2.52
N GLY A 134 -0.60 14.17 2.02
CA GLY A 134 -1.84 13.95 2.74
C GLY A 134 -3.01 13.81 1.79
N GLY A 135 -4.08 13.24 2.27
CA GLY A 135 -5.23 12.95 1.45
C GLY A 135 -6.43 12.48 2.24
N TYR A 136 -7.38 12.06 1.47
CA TYR A 136 -8.68 11.57 1.95
C TYR A 136 -8.93 10.18 1.36
N THR A 137 -9.49 9.30 2.18
CA THR A 137 -9.99 7.98 1.75
C THR A 137 -11.42 7.78 2.21
N ALA A 138 -12.26 7.24 1.34
CA ALA A 138 -13.57 6.68 1.68
C ALA A 138 -13.53 5.16 1.48
N TYR A 139 -14.13 4.43 2.42
CA TYR A 139 -14.24 2.97 2.44
C TYR A 139 -15.71 2.55 2.37
N PRO A 140 -16.39 2.61 1.22
CA PRO A 140 -17.72 2.06 1.06
C PRO A 140 -17.69 0.53 0.98
N SER A 141 -18.77 -0.10 1.48
CA SER A 141 -19.04 -1.52 1.30
C SER A 141 -20.15 -1.72 0.25
N PRO A 142 -19.83 -2.06 -1.00
CA PRO A 142 -20.82 -2.23 -2.06
C PRO A 142 -21.82 -3.36 -1.81
N ASN A 143 -21.46 -4.30 -0.96
CA ASN A 143 -22.37 -5.36 -0.53
C ASN A 143 -23.09 -5.06 0.80
N ASN A 144 -22.96 -3.85 1.34
CA ASN A 144 -23.55 -3.39 2.59
C ASN A 144 -23.16 -4.24 3.82
N SER A 145 -21.95 -4.78 3.87
CA SER A 145 -21.43 -5.49 5.04
C SER A 145 -21.09 -4.56 6.18
N PHE A 146 -20.75 -3.31 5.86
CA PHE A 146 -20.45 -2.24 6.83
C PHE A 146 -20.81 -0.87 6.26
N SER A 147 -20.95 0.16 7.11
CA SER A 147 -21.16 1.54 6.68
C SER A 147 -19.89 2.17 6.17
N THR A 148 -20.03 3.16 5.29
CA THR A 148 -18.88 3.88 4.72
C THR A 148 -18.10 4.60 5.80
N VAL A 149 -16.83 4.27 5.93
CA VAL A 149 -15.88 5.00 6.77
C VAL A 149 -15.14 6.03 5.94
N LYS A 150 -14.77 7.13 6.55
CA LYS A 150 -14.04 8.23 5.95
C LYS A 150 -12.82 8.55 6.78
N GLU A 151 -11.71 8.82 6.12
CA GLU A 151 -10.42 9.00 6.77
C GLU A 151 -9.63 10.13 6.11
N LEU A 152 -9.05 10.99 6.93
CA LEU A 152 -7.95 11.87 6.52
C LEU A 152 -6.64 11.20 6.89
N PHE A 153 -5.66 11.27 5.98
CA PHE A 153 -4.35 10.71 6.27
C PHE A 153 -3.22 11.68 5.93
N PHE A 154 -2.12 11.51 6.65
CA PHE A 154 -0.83 12.11 6.37
C PHE A 154 0.21 11.01 6.24
N ARG A 155 1.14 11.17 5.32
CA ARG A 155 2.22 10.21 5.11
C ARG A 155 3.56 10.89 4.94
N ALA A 156 4.61 10.18 5.34
CA ALA A 156 5.98 10.51 5.05
C ALA A 156 6.72 9.25 4.62
N SER A 157 7.59 9.35 3.64
CA SER A 157 8.42 8.22 3.19
C SER A 157 9.72 8.71 2.58
N ALA A 158 10.70 7.82 2.50
CA ALA A 158 11.87 8.03 1.69
C ALA A 158 11.97 6.93 0.63
N ASP A 159 12.29 7.33 -0.60
CA ASP A 159 12.41 6.41 -1.71
C ASP A 159 13.76 5.68 -1.74
N GLU A 160 13.96 4.85 -2.75
CA GLU A 160 15.15 4.02 -2.89
C GLU A 160 16.45 4.78 -3.20
N ARG A 161 16.40 6.09 -3.46
CA ARG A 161 17.59 6.93 -3.56
C ARG A 161 18.33 7.06 -2.24
N ASN A 162 17.63 6.81 -1.12
CA ASN A 162 18.19 6.78 0.23
C ASN A 162 18.69 5.36 0.55
N THR A 163 19.93 5.06 0.20
CA THR A 163 20.54 3.73 0.39
C THR A 163 21.59 3.72 1.49
N TYR A 164 21.69 2.60 2.20
CA TYR A 164 22.76 2.29 3.15
C TYR A 164 23.49 1.03 2.69
N GLY A 165 24.75 1.18 2.27
CA GLY A 165 25.55 0.06 1.77
C GLY A 165 24.97 -0.64 0.53
N GLY A 166 24.25 0.11 -0.31
CA GLY A 166 23.59 -0.44 -1.51
C GLY A 166 22.19 -1.02 -1.25
N LEU A 167 21.70 -1.00 -0.02
CA LEU A 167 20.36 -1.45 0.36
C LEU A 167 19.43 -0.24 0.52
N ALA A 168 18.35 -0.18 -0.24
CA ALA A 168 17.30 0.82 -0.07
C ALA A 168 16.41 0.43 1.11
N LEU A 169 16.32 1.26 2.14
CA LEU A 169 15.52 0.95 3.34
C LEU A 169 14.04 1.31 3.19
N ARG A 170 13.71 2.32 2.39
CA ARG A 170 12.33 2.81 2.14
C ARG A 170 11.51 2.98 3.43
N PRO A 171 11.97 3.80 4.41
CA PRO A 171 11.19 4.07 5.60
C PRO A 171 9.90 4.80 5.25
N HIS A 172 8.84 4.50 6.00
CA HIS A 172 7.56 5.18 5.83
C HIS A 172 6.82 5.32 7.16
N ALA A 173 5.96 6.33 7.22
CA ALA A 173 5.01 6.56 8.28
C ALA A 173 3.66 6.98 7.67
N LEU A 174 2.58 6.53 8.27
CA LEU A 174 1.20 6.88 7.92
C LEU A 174 0.45 7.22 9.21
N LEU A 175 -0.09 8.42 9.30
CA LEU A 175 -1.06 8.83 10.30
C LEU A 175 -2.43 8.91 9.63
N ALA A 176 -3.41 8.19 10.14
CA ALA A 176 -4.76 8.14 9.63
C ALA A 176 -5.76 8.48 10.73
N MET A 177 -6.69 9.37 10.42
CA MET A 177 -7.70 9.84 11.36
C MET A 177 -9.08 9.63 10.75
N GLU A 178 -9.87 8.82 11.38
CA GLU A 178 -11.26 8.60 11.00
C GLU A 178 -12.13 9.80 11.39
N PHE A 179 -13.16 10.05 10.64
CA PHE A 179 -14.16 11.06 10.94
C PHE A 179 -15.49 10.69 10.30
N ASP A 180 -16.58 11.26 10.84
CA ASP A 180 -17.96 11.02 10.37
C ASP A 180 -18.26 9.51 10.27
N THR A 181 -17.92 8.78 11.35
CA THR A 181 -18.19 7.36 11.47
C THR A 181 -19.61 7.16 12.02
N GLU A 182 -20.35 6.23 11.41
CA GLU A 182 -21.65 5.82 11.94
C GLU A 182 -21.44 4.87 13.13
N PRO A 183 -22.11 5.09 14.26
CA PRO A 183 -22.03 4.18 15.40
C PRO A 183 -22.37 2.74 15.01
N ALA A 184 -21.62 1.79 15.53
CA ALA A 184 -21.86 0.35 15.43
C ALA A 184 -21.58 -0.28 14.06
N VAL A 185 -20.79 0.29 13.21
CA VAL A 185 -20.40 -0.39 11.99
C VAL A 185 -18.91 -0.59 11.93
N GLY A 186 -18.53 -1.62 12.60
CA GLY A 186 -17.34 -2.40 12.55
C GLY A 186 -16.22 -1.94 11.66
N GLN A 187 -15.59 -0.88 12.05
CA GLN A 187 -14.18 -0.72 11.73
C GLN A 187 -13.33 -1.40 12.79
N ALA A 188 -12.11 -1.39 12.56
CA ALA A 188 -11.06 -2.09 13.22
C ALA A 188 -10.96 -1.86 14.74
N ASP A 189 -11.51 -0.79 15.24
CA ASP A 189 -11.38 -0.40 16.63
C ASP A 189 -12.38 -1.07 17.58
N GLY A 190 -13.53 -1.55 17.05
CA GLY A 190 -14.63 -2.03 17.90
C GLY A 190 -15.27 -0.96 18.74
N GLY A 191 -14.79 0.29 18.64
CA GLY A 191 -15.31 1.47 19.27
C GLY A 191 -16.51 2.08 18.56
N LEU A 192 -17.09 3.09 19.16
CA LEU A 192 -18.20 3.87 18.60
C LEU A 192 -17.75 5.25 18.12
N GLY A 193 -16.47 5.57 18.28
CA GLY A 193 -15.85 6.84 17.96
C GLY A 193 -14.97 6.78 16.72
N ALA A 194 -14.44 7.94 16.34
CA ALA A 194 -13.45 8.04 15.29
C ALA A 194 -12.06 7.80 15.88
N GLY A 195 -11.36 6.79 15.36
CA GLY A 195 -10.04 6.41 15.84
C GLY A 195 -8.90 7.12 15.10
N THR A 196 -7.73 7.15 15.74
CA THR A 196 -6.48 7.65 15.15
C THR A 196 -5.43 6.56 15.10
N TYR A 197 -5.06 6.19 13.88
CA TYR A 197 -4.12 5.11 13.58
C TYR A 197 -2.76 5.64 13.14
N LEU A 198 -1.70 5.00 13.61
CA LEU A 198 -0.32 5.25 13.17
C LEU A 198 0.31 3.94 12.65
N GLU A 199 0.85 3.98 11.44
CA GLU A 199 1.72 2.92 10.92
C GLU A 199 3.15 3.45 10.75
N LEU A 200 4.11 2.68 11.21
CA LEU A 200 5.52 2.91 10.96
C LEU A 200 6.10 1.68 10.27
N GLY A 201 6.96 1.88 9.29
CA GLY A 201 7.57 0.74 8.61
C GLY A 201 8.84 1.05 7.86
N VAL A 202 9.48 -0.02 7.43
CA VAL A 202 10.60 -0.03 6.49
C VAL A 202 10.39 -1.14 5.48
N ALA A 203 10.91 -0.99 4.27
CA ALA A 203 10.86 -2.03 3.25
C ALA A 203 12.23 -2.21 2.59
N PRO A 204 13.25 -2.71 3.36
CA PRO A 204 14.57 -2.95 2.80
C PRO A 204 14.49 -3.89 1.61
N GLY A 205 15.22 -3.59 0.55
CA GLY A 205 15.17 -4.39 -0.66
C GLY A 205 16.21 -4.02 -1.69
N VAL A 206 16.27 -4.84 -2.71
CA VAL A 206 17.14 -4.66 -3.87
C VAL A 206 16.29 -4.67 -5.14
N ASN A 207 16.72 -3.89 -6.11
CA ASN A 207 16.05 -3.77 -7.40
C ASN A 207 17.10 -3.95 -8.49
N GLU A 208 17.05 -5.08 -9.17
CA GLU A 208 17.96 -5.48 -10.24
C GLU A 208 17.24 -5.50 -11.59
N SER A 209 17.97 -5.53 -12.67
CA SER A 209 17.39 -5.46 -14.03
C SER A 209 16.44 -6.60 -14.39
N GLY A 210 16.47 -7.69 -13.65
CA GLY A 210 15.66 -8.90 -13.91
C GLY A 210 14.67 -9.25 -12.81
N PHE A 211 14.78 -8.66 -11.63
CA PHE A 211 13.88 -8.92 -10.51
C PHE A 211 14.00 -7.83 -9.44
N ALA A 212 12.99 -7.73 -8.59
CA ALA A 212 13.05 -6.94 -7.37
C ALA A 212 12.64 -7.80 -6.18
N VAL A 213 13.27 -7.58 -5.02
CA VAL A 213 12.91 -8.24 -3.76
C VAL A 213 12.86 -7.19 -2.66
N ALA A 214 11.87 -7.25 -1.80
CA ALA A 214 11.76 -6.40 -0.61
C ALA A 214 11.32 -7.21 0.61
N PHE A 215 11.71 -6.73 1.79
CA PHE A 215 11.39 -7.33 3.08
C PHE A 215 10.67 -6.29 3.96
N PRO A 216 9.38 -6.00 3.72
CA PRO A 216 8.65 -5.02 4.51
C PRO A 216 8.50 -5.47 5.97
N VAL A 217 8.69 -4.51 6.86
CA VAL A 217 8.40 -4.61 8.29
C VAL A 217 7.51 -3.44 8.66
N ARG A 218 6.38 -3.70 9.31
CA ARG A 218 5.41 -2.66 9.69
C ARG A 218 4.90 -2.91 11.10
N VAL A 219 4.62 -1.82 11.81
CA VAL A 219 3.90 -1.83 13.08
C VAL A 219 2.70 -0.90 12.98
N GLY A 220 1.54 -1.40 13.38
CA GLY A 220 0.29 -0.64 13.48
C GLY A 220 -0.03 -0.33 14.94
N LEU A 221 -0.31 0.94 15.21
CA LEU A 221 -0.53 1.47 16.55
C LEU A 221 -1.84 2.29 16.59
N SER A 222 -2.55 2.25 17.72
CA SER A 222 -3.55 3.24 18.08
C SER A 222 -2.88 4.42 18.76
N LEU A 223 -3.23 5.63 18.35
CA LEU A 223 -2.89 6.85 19.08
C LEU A 223 -4.08 7.36 19.90
N ASP A 224 -5.30 7.02 19.48
CA ASP A 224 -6.54 7.43 20.11
C ASP A 224 -7.67 6.54 19.58
N ASP A 225 -8.28 5.74 20.44
CA ASP A 225 -9.49 4.90 20.24
C ASP A 225 -9.53 4.01 18.96
N TYR A 226 -8.39 3.77 18.29
CA TYR A 226 -8.37 2.96 17.06
C TYR A 226 -8.46 1.46 17.35
N TYR A 227 -7.77 0.95 18.37
CA TYR A 227 -7.82 -0.44 18.81
C TYR A 227 -8.53 -0.56 20.14
N GLU A 228 -9.79 -0.15 20.19
CA GLU A 228 -10.61 -0.23 21.40
C GLU A 228 -11.22 -1.62 21.58
N LEU A 229 -11.12 -2.17 22.77
CA LEU A 229 -11.78 -3.39 23.18
C LEU A 229 -12.53 -3.16 24.51
N ALA A 230 -13.87 -3.28 24.49
CA ALA A 230 -14.74 -3.10 25.65
C ALA A 230 -14.53 -1.74 26.37
N GLY A 231 -14.28 -0.66 25.63
CA GLY A 231 -14.06 0.68 26.15
C GLY A 231 -12.63 0.91 26.70
N VAL A 232 -11.68 0.07 26.30
CA VAL A 232 -10.26 0.23 26.63
C VAL A 232 -9.47 0.30 25.33
N ASP A 233 -8.77 1.41 25.11
CA ASP A 233 -7.86 1.57 23.96
C ASP A 233 -6.54 0.82 24.21
N HIS A 234 -6.17 -0.02 23.25
CA HIS A 234 -4.90 -0.75 23.24
C HIS A 234 -3.98 -0.17 22.17
N ASN A 235 -2.85 0.39 22.58
CA ASN A 235 -1.94 1.09 21.67
C ASN A 235 -1.32 0.20 20.57
N PHE A 236 -1.13 -1.11 20.82
CA PHE A 236 -0.51 -2.02 19.86
C PHE A 236 -1.55 -2.82 19.09
N GLY A 237 -1.55 -2.65 17.77
CA GLY A 237 -2.42 -3.42 16.87
C GLY A 237 -1.73 -4.65 16.31
N TYR A 238 -0.63 -4.50 15.59
CA TYR A 238 0.07 -5.62 14.98
C TYR A 238 1.52 -5.28 14.63
N LEU A 239 2.34 -6.34 14.49
CA LEU A 239 3.63 -6.33 13.83
C LEU A 239 3.56 -7.22 12.60
N SER A 240 3.98 -6.70 11.45
CA SER A 240 4.03 -7.42 10.18
C SER A 240 5.46 -7.58 9.70
N LEU A 241 5.79 -8.78 9.22
CA LEU A 241 7.06 -9.13 8.59
C LEU A 241 6.75 -9.78 7.24
N GLY A 242 7.28 -9.23 6.16
CA GLY A 242 7.00 -9.71 4.80
C GLY A 242 8.24 -10.03 3.99
N ALA A 243 8.04 -10.79 2.93
CA ALA A 243 8.99 -11.00 1.84
C ALA A 243 8.22 -10.99 0.51
N ILE A 244 8.66 -10.14 -0.42
CA ILE A 244 8.01 -9.94 -1.72
C ILE A 244 9.03 -10.05 -2.82
N ALA A 245 8.64 -10.66 -3.92
CA ALA A 245 9.43 -10.66 -5.16
C ALA A 245 8.56 -10.18 -6.33
N SER A 246 9.16 -9.45 -7.26
CA SER A 246 8.54 -9.02 -8.51
C SER A 246 9.47 -9.35 -9.68
N LEU A 247 8.87 -9.85 -10.76
CA LEU A 247 9.54 -10.23 -11.99
C LEU A 247 8.91 -9.46 -13.17
N PRO A 248 9.66 -8.62 -13.90
CA PRO A 248 9.14 -7.96 -15.08
C PRO A 248 8.85 -8.98 -16.18
N LEU A 249 7.62 -8.95 -16.71
CA LEU A 249 7.17 -9.81 -17.82
C LEU A 249 7.51 -9.24 -19.18
N ALA A 250 7.24 -7.94 -19.36
CA ALA A 250 7.50 -7.23 -20.59
C ALA A 250 7.85 -5.78 -20.30
N ARG A 251 8.83 -5.28 -21.01
CA ARG A 251 9.23 -3.87 -21.01
C ARG A 251 8.98 -3.32 -22.41
N THR A 252 7.81 -2.73 -22.62
CA THR A 252 7.56 -2.00 -23.85
C THR A 252 7.34 -0.54 -23.49
N THR A 253 8.19 0.33 -24.01
CA THR A 253 8.10 1.78 -23.78
C THR A 253 6.83 2.42 -24.35
N THR A 254 6.13 1.73 -25.24
CA THR A 254 4.94 2.28 -25.93
C THR A 254 3.62 1.92 -25.25
N TYR A 255 3.56 0.76 -24.55
CA TYR A 255 2.30 0.22 -23.99
C TYR A 255 2.38 -0.09 -22.49
N GLY A 256 3.36 0.50 -21.80
CA GLY A 256 3.57 0.30 -20.39
C GLY A 256 4.40 -0.95 -20.06
N ALA A 257 4.66 -1.16 -18.78
CA ALA A 257 5.41 -2.27 -18.23
C ALA A 257 4.49 -3.20 -17.44
N TRP A 258 4.76 -4.50 -17.51
CA TRP A 258 4.02 -5.53 -16.79
C TRP A 258 4.95 -6.34 -15.91
N ASP A 259 4.50 -6.72 -14.73
CA ASP A 259 5.20 -7.61 -13.83
C ASP A 259 4.28 -8.71 -13.29
N VAL A 260 4.87 -9.79 -12.82
CA VAL A 260 4.26 -10.74 -11.90
C VAL A 260 4.95 -10.59 -10.56
N HIS A 261 4.18 -10.50 -9.51
CA HIS A 261 4.71 -10.40 -8.16
C HIS A 261 4.01 -11.37 -7.22
N GLY A 262 4.65 -11.63 -6.10
CA GLY A 262 4.08 -12.44 -5.04
C GLY A 262 4.90 -12.36 -3.79
N GLY A 263 4.30 -12.77 -2.68
CA GLY A 263 4.96 -12.69 -1.39
C GLY A 263 4.24 -13.44 -0.30
N VAL A 264 4.89 -13.43 0.84
CA VAL A 264 4.34 -13.92 2.09
C VAL A 264 4.50 -12.84 3.16
N GLU A 265 3.52 -12.75 4.03
CA GLU A 265 3.52 -11.84 5.18
C GLU A 265 3.10 -12.62 6.42
N PHE A 266 3.80 -12.41 7.52
CA PHE A 266 3.44 -12.88 8.85
C PHE A 266 3.01 -11.68 9.67
N GLN A 267 1.85 -11.74 10.30
CA GLN A 267 1.37 -10.76 11.27
C GLN A 267 1.30 -11.38 12.65
N SER A 268 1.88 -10.71 13.65
CA SER A 268 1.65 -10.94 15.07
C SER A 268 0.69 -9.87 15.56
N LEU A 269 -0.37 -10.26 16.25
CA LEU A 269 -1.53 -9.43 16.58
C LEU A 269 -1.47 -8.99 18.04
N GLY A 270 -1.96 -7.79 18.31
CA GLY A 270 -2.20 -7.27 19.66
C GLY A 270 -3.54 -7.72 20.21
N ASP A 271 -3.84 -7.35 21.45
CA ASP A 271 -5.00 -7.83 22.20
C ASP A 271 -6.33 -7.56 21.48
N THR A 272 -6.52 -6.36 20.95
CA THR A 272 -7.76 -6.00 20.23
C THR A 272 -7.90 -6.77 18.92
N PRO A 273 -6.92 -6.76 17.98
CA PRO A 273 -6.98 -7.61 16.82
C PRO A 273 -7.11 -9.10 17.12
N GLU A 274 -6.42 -9.64 18.13
CA GLU A 274 -6.57 -11.03 18.58
C GLU A 274 -8.03 -11.34 18.95
N ALA A 275 -8.64 -10.50 19.79
CA ALA A 275 -10.01 -10.68 20.22
C ALA A 275 -11.02 -10.66 19.04
N PHE A 276 -10.88 -9.69 18.12
CA PHE A 276 -11.74 -9.59 16.94
C PHE A 276 -11.51 -10.71 15.92
N ASN A 277 -10.31 -11.28 15.89
CA ASN A 277 -9.99 -12.42 15.04
C ASN A 277 -10.34 -13.78 15.65
N GLY A 278 -11.12 -13.78 16.75
CA GLY A 278 -11.58 -15.00 17.40
C GLY A 278 -10.54 -15.70 18.26
N GLY A 279 -9.52 -14.96 18.74
CA GLY A 279 -8.41 -15.44 19.56
C GLY A 279 -7.19 -15.88 18.74
N ASP A 280 -7.17 -15.63 17.43
CA ASP A 280 -5.98 -15.87 16.62
C ASP A 280 -4.91 -14.80 16.91
N GLN A 281 -3.75 -15.21 17.40
CA GLN A 281 -2.63 -14.33 17.76
C GLN A 281 -1.72 -13.97 16.58
N SER A 282 -1.88 -14.66 15.47
CA SER A 282 -1.04 -14.42 14.29
C SER A 282 -1.72 -14.89 13.01
N LYS A 283 -1.26 -14.35 11.88
CA LYS A 283 -1.72 -14.78 10.56
C LYS A 283 -0.57 -14.83 9.57
N VAL A 284 -0.60 -15.85 8.71
CA VAL A 284 0.25 -15.92 7.52
C VAL A 284 -0.60 -15.61 6.29
N ILE A 285 -0.14 -14.64 5.50
CA ILE A 285 -0.81 -14.16 4.30
C ILE A 285 0.10 -14.45 3.11
N GLY A 286 -0.41 -15.13 2.11
CA GLY A 286 0.25 -15.35 0.83
C GLY A 286 -0.48 -14.57 -0.26
N THR A 287 0.27 -13.87 -1.10
CA THR A 287 -0.28 -13.08 -2.21
C THR A 287 0.46 -13.39 -3.50
N ILE A 288 -0.27 -13.41 -4.60
CA ILE A 288 0.27 -13.46 -5.96
C ILE A 288 -0.56 -12.52 -6.84
N GLY A 289 0.11 -11.83 -7.76
CA GLY A 289 -0.57 -10.86 -8.61
C GLY A 289 0.17 -10.52 -9.89
N ILE A 290 -0.50 -9.70 -10.68
CA ILE A 290 0.05 -9.07 -11.88
C ILE A 290 -0.05 -7.56 -11.73
N GLY A 291 1.02 -6.85 -12.09
CA GLY A 291 1.12 -5.40 -12.07
C GLY A 291 1.25 -4.82 -13.47
N PHE A 292 0.83 -3.57 -13.59
CA PHE A 292 0.94 -2.75 -14.79
C PHE A 292 1.33 -1.33 -14.40
N SER A 293 2.22 -0.70 -15.17
CA SER A 293 2.59 0.72 -15.05
C SER A 293 2.73 1.37 -16.42
N TYR A 294 2.27 2.64 -16.52
CA TYR A 294 2.34 3.46 -17.72
C TYR A 294 2.57 4.92 -17.37
#